data_43d9a73918d92c72b48afb5b8d7abbf9
#
_entry.id   43d9a73918d92c72b48afb5b8d7abbf9
#
_cell.length_a   1.000
_cell.length_b   1.000
_cell.length_c   1.000
_cell.angle_alpha   90.00
_cell.angle_beta   90.00
_cell.angle_gamma   90.00
#
_symmetry.space_group_name_H-M   'P 1'
#
loop_
_entity.id
_entity.type
_entity.pdbx_description
1 polymer ?
#
loop_
_entity_poly.entity_id
_entity_poly.type
_entity_poly.pdbx_seq_one_letter_code
_entity_poly.pdbx_strand_id
1 'polypeptide(L)'
;MVKLTVLYDLPEGADHEAFLKWRTTTHQQNNASNPGVLKTDFYMARDTRIGPAKYRYITEVYFASMEDLEKGFLSDEGQARLQENLSRITDPVFLISEEVVTTDNTVADTGQQFSN
;
A
#
# COMPACT_ATOMS: atom_id res chain seq x y z
N MET A 1 -10.34 10.95 3.12
CA MET A 1 -9.30 9.94 3.28
C MET A 1 -8.15 10.21 2.34
N VAL A 2 -6.96 9.93 2.80
CA VAL A 2 -5.72 10.15 2.05
C VAL A 2 -4.98 8.82 2.00
N LYS A 3 -4.29 8.56 0.89
CA LYS A 3 -3.53 7.32 0.82
C LYS A 3 -2.17 7.51 0.17
N LEU A 4 -1.24 6.68 0.60
CA LEU A 4 0.06 6.52 -0.03
C LEU A 4 -0.02 5.26 -0.88
N THR A 5 0.31 5.39 -2.16
CA THR A 5 0.42 4.25 -3.07
C THR A 5 1.86 4.11 -3.49
N VAL A 6 2.39 2.89 -3.40
CA VAL A 6 3.75 2.59 -3.86
C VAL A 6 3.65 1.50 -4.92
N LEU A 7 4.14 1.82 -6.11
CA LEU A 7 4.21 0.87 -7.23
C LEU A 7 5.68 0.48 -7.39
N TYR A 8 5.96 -0.82 -7.45
CA TYR A 8 7.35 -1.26 -7.48
C TYR A 8 7.51 -2.68 -8.01
N ASP A 9 8.74 -3.06 -8.22
CA ASP A 9 9.12 -4.43 -8.50
C ASP A 9 10.35 -4.76 -7.62
N LEU A 10 10.87 -5.96 -7.76
CA LEU A 10 12.08 -6.38 -7.06
C LEU A 10 13.26 -6.30 -8.00
N PRO A 11 14.49 -6.14 -7.46
CA PRO A 11 15.68 -6.18 -8.29
C PRO A 11 15.80 -7.50 -9.02
N GLU A 12 16.48 -7.46 -10.14
CA GLU A 12 16.75 -8.67 -10.93
C GLU A 12 17.47 -9.70 -10.05
N GLY A 13 17.03 -10.97 -10.15
CA GLY A 13 17.62 -12.04 -9.34
C GLY A 13 17.10 -12.15 -7.94
N ALA A 14 16.17 -11.28 -7.53
CA ALA A 14 15.61 -11.33 -6.18
C ALA A 14 14.76 -12.59 -5.99
N ASP A 15 14.74 -13.08 -4.74
CA ASP A 15 13.91 -14.23 -4.36
C ASP A 15 12.50 -13.72 -4.07
N HIS A 16 11.60 -13.85 -5.05
CA HIS A 16 10.23 -13.37 -4.93
C HIS A 16 9.45 -14.11 -3.84
N GLU A 17 9.71 -15.37 -3.65
CA GLU A 17 9.01 -16.16 -2.63
C GLU A 17 9.37 -15.68 -1.23
N ALA A 18 10.66 -15.45 -0.99
CA ALA A 18 11.12 -14.94 0.29
C ALA A 18 10.57 -13.53 0.54
N PHE A 19 10.54 -12.70 -0.51
CA PHE A 19 9.96 -11.36 -0.39
C PHE A 19 8.49 -11.44 0.00
N LEU A 20 7.71 -12.27 -0.67
CA LEU A 20 6.28 -12.40 -0.41
C LEU A 20 6.02 -12.84 1.03
N LYS A 21 6.82 -13.80 1.52
CA LYS A 21 6.68 -14.27 2.89
C LYS A 21 6.92 -13.13 3.88
N TRP A 22 8.01 -12.38 3.70
CA TRP A 22 8.33 -11.25 4.56
C TRP A 22 7.28 -10.15 4.44
N ARG A 23 6.87 -9.83 3.21
CA ARG A 23 5.92 -8.73 2.94
C ARG A 23 4.54 -9.00 3.54
N THR A 24 4.08 -10.25 3.48
CA THR A 24 2.73 -10.60 3.93
C THR A 24 2.67 -10.91 5.42
N THR A 25 3.78 -11.00 6.10
CA THR A 25 3.82 -11.26 7.54
C THR A 25 4.44 -10.07 8.29
N THR A 26 5.76 -10.03 8.37
CA THR A 26 6.48 -9.04 9.16
C THR A 26 6.20 -7.62 8.70
N HIS A 27 6.37 -7.36 7.40
CA HIS A 27 6.23 -6.01 6.88
C HIS A 27 4.77 -5.54 6.88
N GLN A 28 3.84 -6.45 6.62
CA GLN A 28 2.42 -6.13 6.67
C GLN A 28 2.03 -5.63 8.07
N GLN A 29 2.47 -6.33 9.10
CA GLN A 29 2.20 -5.95 10.48
C GLN A 29 2.87 -4.62 10.83
N ASN A 30 4.10 -4.43 10.40
CA ASN A 30 4.82 -3.19 10.66
C ASN A 30 4.13 -2.00 10.03
N ASN A 31 3.68 -2.14 8.77
CA ASN A 31 2.93 -1.07 8.11
C ASN A 31 1.64 -0.76 8.83
N ALA A 32 0.89 -1.78 9.22
CA ALA A 32 -0.38 -1.61 9.89
C ALA A 32 -0.23 -0.94 11.26
N SER A 33 0.93 -1.11 11.88
CA SER A 33 1.19 -0.58 13.23
C SER A 33 1.75 0.84 13.23
N ASN A 34 2.04 1.41 12.06
CA ASN A 34 2.57 2.76 11.99
C ASN A 34 1.52 3.78 12.43
N PRO A 35 1.95 4.89 13.06
CA PRO A 35 1.01 5.89 13.57
C PRO A 35 0.07 6.40 12.48
N GLY A 36 -1.22 6.46 12.80
CA GLY A 36 -2.24 7.04 11.91
C GLY A 36 -2.75 6.13 10.82
N VAL A 37 -2.17 4.95 10.65
CA VAL A 37 -2.60 4.04 9.59
C VAL A 37 -3.97 3.45 9.91
N LEU A 38 -4.94 3.65 9.02
CA LEU A 38 -6.28 3.10 9.15
C LEU A 38 -6.34 1.68 8.63
N LYS A 39 -5.70 1.45 7.49
CA LYS A 39 -5.56 0.11 6.92
C LYS A 39 -4.44 0.15 5.90
N THR A 40 -3.95 -1.02 5.53
CA THR A 40 -2.94 -1.14 4.49
C THR A 40 -3.24 -2.37 3.65
N ASP A 41 -3.07 -2.21 2.35
CA ASP A 41 -3.35 -3.27 1.38
C ASP A 41 -2.08 -3.57 0.58
N PHE A 42 -1.95 -4.83 0.20
CA PHE A 42 -0.85 -5.27 -0.66
C PHE A 42 -1.44 -6.08 -1.81
N TYR A 43 -1.12 -5.67 -3.03
CA TYR A 43 -1.63 -6.32 -4.23
C TYR A 43 -0.48 -6.74 -5.13
N MET A 44 -0.69 -7.81 -5.87
CA MET A 44 0.24 -8.27 -6.89
C MET A 44 -0.47 -8.17 -8.23
N ALA A 45 0.14 -7.43 -9.17
CA ALA A 45 -0.41 -7.28 -10.51
C ALA A 45 -0.27 -8.61 -11.26
N ARG A 46 -1.35 -9.04 -11.90
CA ARG A 46 -1.36 -10.31 -12.64
C ARG A 46 -1.06 -10.10 -14.12
N ASP A 47 -1.79 -9.19 -14.76
CA ASP A 47 -1.49 -8.79 -16.13
C ASP A 47 -2.32 -7.55 -16.46
N THR A 48 -2.02 -6.93 -17.60
CA THR A 48 -2.67 -5.69 -18.01
C THR A 48 -3.60 -5.88 -19.20
N ARG A 49 -3.54 -7.02 -19.88
CA ARG A 49 -4.28 -7.31 -21.13
C ARG A 49 -3.88 -6.41 -22.30
N ILE A 50 -3.08 -5.37 -22.05
CA ILE A 50 -2.69 -4.41 -23.07
C ILE A 50 -1.19 -4.50 -23.34
N GLY A 51 -0.43 -4.95 -22.38
CA GLY A 51 1.02 -5.09 -22.48
C GLY A 51 1.57 -5.63 -21.18
N PRO A 52 2.90 -5.75 -21.05
CA PRO A 52 3.48 -6.26 -19.81
C PRO A 52 3.22 -5.31 -18.66
N ALA A 53 3.00 -5.87 -17.47
CA ALA A 53 2.85 -5.06 -16.26
C ALA A 53 4.19 -4.40 -15.93
N LYS A 54 4.19 -3.08 -15.80
CA LYS A 54 5.41 -2.33 -15.49
C LYS A 54 5.82 -2.53 -14.04
N TYR A 55 4.83 -2.65 -13.15
CA TYR A 55 5.07 -2.85 -11.73
C TYR A 55 4.35 -4.10 -11.29
N ARG A 56 5.07 -4.97 -10.58
CA ARG A 56 4.49 -6.24 -10.12
C ARG A 56 3.75 -6.07 -8.80
N TYR A 57 4.17 -5.15 -7.96
CA TYR A 57 3.65 -5.02 -6.61
C TYR A 57 3.08 -3.65 -6.33
N ILE A 58 2.00 -3.61 -5.54
CA ILE A 58 1.30 -2.39 -5.18
C ILE A 58 1.05 -2.42 -3.68
N THR A 59 1.53 -1.39 -2.98
CA THR A 59 1.24 -1.21 -1.55
C THR A 59 0.41 0.04 -1.41
N GLU A 60 -0.66 -0.02 -0.61
CA GLU A 60 -1.48 1.15 -0.30
C GLU A 60 -1.62 1.27 1.21
N VAL A 61 -1.45 2.48 1.73
CA VAL A 61 -1.56 2.78 3.14
C VAL A 61 -2.51 3.95 3.30
N TYR A 62 -3.54 3.80 4.12
CA TYR A 62 -4.63 4.76 4.23
C TYR A 62 -4.56 5.53 5.54
N PHE A 63 -4.82 6.84 5.46
CA PHE A 63 -4.83 7.76 6.59
C PHE A 63 -6.12 8.57 6.55
N ALA A 64 -6.58 9.04 7.72
CA ALA A 64 -7.79 9.84 7.79
C ALA A 64 -7.60 11.22 7.15
N SER A 65 -6.38 11.77 7.23
CA SER A 65 -6.10 13.13 6.77
C SER A 65 -4.66 13.24 6.28
N MET A 66 -4.39 14.33 5.57
CA MET A 66 -3.01 14.62 5.15
C MET A 66 -2.11 14.81 6.37
N GLU A 67 -2.61 15.42 7.42
CA GLU A 67 -1.84 15.59 8.65
C GLU A 67 -1.39 14.26 9.23
N ASP A 68 -2.29 13.27 9.25
CA ASP A 68 -1.94 11.94 9.76
C ASP A 68 -0.92 11.26 8.86
N LEU A 69 -1.04 11.43 7.54
CA LEU A 69 -0.06 10.88 6.62
C LEU A 69 1.31 11.51 6.86
N GLU A 70 1.34 12.82 7.05
CA GLU A 70 2.60 13.53 7.31
C GLU A 70 3.26 13.01 8.57
N LYS A 71 2.49 12.81 9.63
CA LYS A 71 3.03 12.30 10.88
C LYS A 71 3.48 10.85 10.78
N GLY A 72 2.75 10.03 10.03
CA GLY A 72 3.05 8.61 9.94
C GLY A 72 4.12 8.29 8.91
N PHE A 73 4.10 8.94 7.75
CA PHE A 73 5.00 8.61 6.65
C PHE A 73 6.09 9.65 6.45
N LEU A 74 5.73 10.93 6.45
CA LEU A 74 6.71 11.99 6.13
C LEU A 74 7.50 12.48 7.33
N SER A 75 7.24 11.96 8.52
CA SER A 75 8.04 12.25 9.70
C SER A 75 9.43 11.65 9.54
N ASP A 76 10.37 12.13 10.37
CA ASP A 76 11.73 11.58 10.36
C ASP A 76 11.73 10.08 10.60
N GLU A 77 10.90 9.61 11.53
CA GLU A 77 10.79 8.18 11.83
C GLU A 77 10.20 7.41 10.66
N GLY A 78 9.17 7.96 10.02
CA GLY A 78 8.55 7.34 8.85
C GLY A 78 9.53 7.21 7.70
N GLN A 79 10.30 8.26 7.46
CA GLN A 79 11.31 8.24 6.40
C GLN A 79 12.46 7.31 6.72
N ALA A 80 12.85 7.19 7.99
CA ALA A 80 13.88 6.23 8.40
C ALA A 80 13.43 4.79 8.13
N ARG A 81 12.17 4.48 8.44
CA ARG A 81 11.60 3.16 8.14
C ARG A 81 11.60 2.88 6.65
N LEU A 82 11.28 3.89 5.84
CA LEU A 82 11.31 3.76 4.39
C LEU A 82 12.71 3.41 3.90
N GLN A 83 13.72 4.15 4.39
CA GLN A 83 15.10 3.93 3.95
C GLN A 83 15.57 2.50 4.21
N GLU A 84 15.16 1.90 5.32
CA GLU A 84 15.53 0.53 5.64
C GLU A 84 15.01 -0.47 4.62
N ASN A 85 13.94 -0.14 3.91
CA ASN A 85 13.28 -1.08 3.00
C ASN A 85 13.55 -0.79 1.53
N LEU A 86 14.11 0.37 1.20
CA LEU A 86 14.32 0.74 -0.21
C LEU A 86 15.26 -0.20 -0.94
N SER A 87 16.20 -0.83 -0.24
CA SER A 87 17.13 -1.77 -0.87
C SER A 87 16.45 -3.05 -1.35
N ARG A 88 15.25 -3.33 -0.87
CA ARG A 88 14.51 -4.55 -1.22
C ARG A 88 13.72 -4.43 -2.52
N ILE A 89 13.54 -3.21 -3.01
CA ILE A 89 12.68 -2.94 -4.16
C ILE A 89 13.44 -2.13 -5.20
N THR A 90 12.89 -2.09 -6.42
CA THR A 90 13.53 -1.36 -7.51
C THR A 90 12.51 -0.43 -8.18
N ASP A 91 13.00 0.74 -8.59
CA ASP A 91 12.24 1.75 -9.32
C ASP A 91 10.87 2.09 -8.70
N PRO A 92 10.79 2.36 -7.40
CA PRO A 92 9.50 2.64 -6.78
C PRO A 92 8.92 3.96 -7.24
N VAL A 93 7.60 3.97 -7.41
CA VAL A 93 6.84 5.21 -7.67
C VAL A 93 5.94 5.43 -6.45
N PHE A 94 6.06 6.61 -5.84
CA PHE A 94 5.27 6.98 -4.68
C PHE A 94 4.24 8.01 -5.09
N LEU A 95 2.98 7.75 -4.75
CA LEU A 95 1.88 8.67 -5.02
C LEU A 95 1.14 8.95 -3.72
N ILE A 96 0.91 10.22 -3.42
CA ILE A 96 0.07 10.63 -2.30
C ILE A 96 -1.20 11.19 -2.91
N SER A 97 -2.35 10.63 -2.54
CA SER A 97 -3.63 10.96 -3.17
C SER A 97 -4.68 11.30 -2.13
N GLU A 98 -5.50 12.29 -2.43
CA GLU A 98 -6.68 12.61 -1.62
C GLU A 98 -7.92 12.02 -2.28
N GLU A 99 -8.79 11.46 -1.47
CA GLU A 99 -10.05 10.94 -1.97
C GLU A 99 -10.91 12.09 -2.49
N VAL A 100 -11.36 11.96 -3.74
CA VAL A 100 -12.27 12.93 -4.35
C VAL A 100 -13.70 12.44 -4.20
N VAL A 101 -13.93 11.17 -4.49
CA VAL A 101 -15.24 10.55 -4.35
C VAL A 101 -15.04 9.05 -4.20
N THR A 102 -15.87 8.42 -3.37
CA THR A 102 -15.90 6.98 -3.28
C THR A 102 -17.34 6.52 -3.24
N THR A 103 -17.59 5.36 -3.84
CA THR A 103 -18.89 4.70 -3.77
C THR A 103 -18.60 3.26 -3.38
N ASP A 104 -19.01 2.90 -2.18
CA ASP A 104 -18.67 1.58 -1.63
C ASP A 104 -19.92 0.69 -1.61
N ASN A 105 -20.02 -0.19 -2.59
CA ASN A 105 -21.15 -1.11 -2.69
C ASN A 105 -20.97 -2.35 -1.83
N THR A 106 -19.79 -2.51 -1.21
CA THR A 106 -19.53 -3.69 -0.38
C THR A 106 -20.15 -3.60 1.00
N VAL A 107 -20.48 -2.38 1.47
CA VAL A 107 -21.02 -2.17 2.82
C VAL A 107 -22.54 -2.04 2.82
N ALA A 108 -23.19 -2.20 1.72
CA ALA A 108 -24.64 -2.13 1.62
C ALA A 108 -25.29 -3.29 2.36
N ASP A 109 -25.43 -3.00 2.57
CA ASP A 109 -26.14 -3.45 3.15
C ASP A 109 -26.45 -3.84 4.03
N THR A 110 -26.21 -3.41 4.26
CA THR A 110 -26.40 -3.62 5.15
C THR A 110 -27.20 -3.84 5.55
N GLY A 111 -27.22 -3.48 5.26
CA GLY A 111 -27.99 -3.48 5.73
C GLY A 111 -28.43 -3.80 5.50
N GLN A 112 -28.13 -3.64 5.19
CA GLN A 112 -28.64 -3.74 5.00
C GLN A 112 -28.88 -4.35 4.40
N GLN A 113 -28.81 -4.25 4.14
CA GLN A 113 -29.08 -4.52 3.71
C GLN A 113 -29.21 -5.22 3.01
N PHE A 114 -29.18 -5.31 2.83
CA PHE A 114 -29.51 -5.77 2.34
C PHE A 114 -30.06 -6.27 1.88
N SER A 115 -30.24 -6.10 1.63
CA SER A 115 -30.82 -6.32 1.41
C SER A 115 -31.25 -6.65 1.01
N ASN A 116 -31.54 -6.38 0.84
CA ASN A 116 -31.97 -6.52 0.82
C ASN A 116 -32.39 -6.71 0.67
#